data_1f710966a1e0659f2b023585c99bf822
#
_entry.id   1f710966a1e0659f2b023585c99bf822
#
_cell.length_a   1.000
_cell.length_b   1.000
_cell.length_c   1.000
_cell.angle_alpha   90.00
_cell.angle_beta   90.00
_cell.angle_gamma   90.00
#
_symmetry.space_group_name_H-M   'P 1'
#
loop_
_entity.id
_entity.type
_entity.pdbx_description
1 polymer ?
#
loop_
_entity_poly.entity_id
_entity_poly.type
_entity_poly.pdbx_seq_one_letter_code
_entity_poly.pdbx_strand_id
1 'polypeptide(L)'
;MWEIFEHKRVARSLKGAPTEVLKRYEKWKDIVSISGPQGLHQIKGLRDEALSGKWKGYRSSRLNLQYRVIYKIQDNEILVLVENGTAHDYRRK
;
A
#
# COMPACT_ATOMS: atom_id res chain seq x y z
N MET A 1 -0.51 18.85 1.32
CA MET A 1 -1.06 17.56 1.70
C MET A 1 -1.04 16.63 0.49
N TRP A 2 -0.88 15.35 0.72
CA TRP A 2 -0.78 14.39 -0.38
C TRP A 2 -2.15 13.91 -0.80
N GLU A 3 -2.36 13.78 -2.09
CA GLU A 3 -3.61 13.24 -2.62
C GLU A 3 -3.47 11.76 -2.91
N ILE A 4 -4.50 11.01 -2.57
CA ILE A 4 -4.50 9.55 -2.75
C ILE A 4 -5.54 9.20 -3.80
N PHE A 5 -5.10 8.50 -4.84
CA PHE A 5 -5.99 8.06 -5.91
C PHE A 5 -6.06 6.54 -5.88
N GLU A 6 -7.19 6.02 -5.50
CA GLU A 6 -7.38 4.59 -5.43
C GLU A 6 -7.81 4.04 -6.77
N HIS A 7 -7.11 3.00 -7.22
CA HIS A 7 -7.57 2.29 -8.41
C HIS A 7 -8.94 1.69 -8.11
N LYS A 8 -9.80 1.62 -9.12
CA LYS A 8 -11.15 1.11 -8.91
C LYS A 8 -11.17 -0.31 -8.36
N ARG A 9 -10.09 -1.05 -8.52
CA ARG A 9 -9.99 -2.42 -8.00
C ARG A 9 -9.80 -2.48 -6.49
N VAL A 10 -9.49 -1.34 -5.85
CA VAL A 10 -9.23 -1.34 -4.41
C VAL A 10 -10.45 -1.82 -3.63
N ALA A 11 -11.62 -1.29 -3.95
CA ALA A 11 -12.84 -1.68 -3.24
C ALA A 11 -13.09 -3.18 -3.38
N ARG A 12 -12.85 -3.71 -4.57
CA ARG A 12 -13.03 -5.14 -4.82
C ARG A 12 -12.03 -5.96 -4.01
N SER A 13 -10.78 -5.53 -3.98
CA SER A 13 -9.75 -6.24 -3.25
C SER A 13 -10.02 -6.28 -1.75
N LEU A 14 -10.65 -5.24 -1.22
CA LEU A 14 -10.93 -5.15 0.21
C LEU A 14 -12.25 -5.80 0.59
N LYS A 15 -13.07 -6.16 -0.38
CA LYS A 15 -14.34 -6.81 -0.09
C LYS A 15 -14.04 -8.15 0.56
N GLY A 16 -14.61 -8.36 1.73
CA GLY A 16 -14.37 -9.60 2.46
C GLY A 16 -13.06 -9.65 3.22
N ALA A 17 -12.29 -8.58 3.20
CA ALA A 17 -11.04 -8.56 3.95
C ALA A 17 -11.35 -8.50 5.46
N PRO A 18 -10.45 -9.04 6.29
CA PRO A 18 -10.63 -8.96 7.74
C PRO A 18 -10.73 -7.51 8.21
N THR A 19 -11.49 -7.29 9.28
CA THR A 19 -11.66 -5.96 9.82
C THR A 19 -10.33 -5.29 10.13
N GLU A 20 -9.36 -6.04 10.63
CA GLU A 20 -8.06 -5.46 10.95
C GLU A 20 -7.36 -4.89 9.73
N VAL A 21 -7.57 -5.53 8.57
CA VAL A 21 -6.98 -5.06 7.32
C VAL A 21 -7.62 -3.75 6.92
N LEU A 22 -8.94 -3.68 7.03
CA LEU A 22 -9.67 -2.46 6.69
C LEU A 22 -9.24 -1.30 7.57
N LYS A 23 -9.09 -1.54 8.87
CA LYS A 23 -8.67 -0.51 9.81
C LYS A 23 -7.24 -0.04 9.51
N ARG A 24 -6.36 -0.98 9.21
CA ARG A 24 -4.98 -0.64 8.90
C ARG A 24 -4.86 0.16 7.61
N TYR A 25 -5.70 -0.16 6.66
CA TYR A 25 -5.69 0.58 5.41
C TYR A 25 -6.15 2.02 5.62
N GLU A 26 -7.19 2.23 6.43
CA GLU A 26 -7.65 3.57 6.72
C GLU A 26 -6.55 4.37 7.43
N LYS A 27 -5.88 3.74 8.37
CA LYS A 27 -4.77 4.40 9.06
C LYS A 27 -3.62 4.70 8.10
N TRP A 28 -3.35 3.78 7.18
CA TRP A 28 -2.33 3.96 6.16
C TRP A 28 -2.62 5.20 5.34
N LYS A 29 -3.87 5.37 4.91
CA LYS A 29 -4.25 6.55 4.13
C LYS A 29 -4.09 7.82 4.92
N ASP A 30 -4.45 7.80 6.20
CA ASP A 30 -4.29 8.98 7.05
C ASP A 30 -2.82 9.38 7.16
N ILE A 31 -1.95 8.40 7.39
CA ILE A 31 -0.53 8.67 7.53
C ILE A 31 0.03 9.29 6.26
N VAL A 32 -0.28 8.69 5.12
CA VAL A 32 0.23 9.17 3.85
C VAL A 32 -0.33 10.55 3.51
N SER A 33 -1.60 10.76 3.78
CA SER A 33 -2.23 12.04 3.47
C SER A 33 -1.57 13.18 4.21
N ILE A 34 -1.20 12.93 5.46
CA ILE A 34 -0.64 13.99 6.32
C ILE A 34 0.88 14.08 6.17
N SER A 35 1.56 12.97 6.22
CA SER A 35 3.02 12.94 6.30
C SER A 35 3.71 12.52 5.02
N GLY A 36 2.95 12.07 4.03
CA GLY A 36 3.53 11.55 2.81
C GLY A 36 4.14 10.18 3.02
N PRO A 37 4.76 9.63 1.97
CA PRO A 37 5.33 8.29 2.05
C PRO A 37 6.38 8.13 3.15
N GLN A 38 7.06 9.20 3.52
CA GLN A 38 8.06 9.10 4.57
C GLN A 38 7.47 8.65 5.89
N GLY A 39 6.19 9.00 6.14
CA GLY A 39 5.54 8.58 7.37
C GLY A 39 5.38 7.07 7.43
N LEU A 40 5.24 6.44 6.29
CA LEU A 40 5.10 4.99 6.23
C LEU A 40 6.39 4.29 6.61
N HIS A 41 7.53 4.87 6.22
CA HIS A 41 8.81 4.25 6.46
C HIS A 41 9.16 4.17 7.94
N GLN A 42 8.53 5.00 8.75
CA GLN A 42 8.82 5.05 10.17
C GLN A 42 8.06 4.00 10.97
N ILE A 43 7.12 3.32 10.33
CA ILE A 43 6.31 2.32 11.01
C ILE A 43 6.78 0.94 10.59
N LYS A 44 7.53 0.30 11.48
CA LYS A 44 8.16 -0.97 11.17
C LYS A 44 7.17 -2.05 10.74
N GLY A 45 6.02 -2.07 11.37
CA GLY A 45 5.03 -3.10 11.07
C GLY A 45 4.50 -3.07 9.66
N LEU A 46 4.60 -1.92 8.98
CA LEU A 46 4.14 -1.81 7.61
C LEU A 46 5.12 -2.40 6.62
N ARG A 47 6.37 -2.56 7.01
CA ARG A 47 7.42 -3.11 6.15
C ARG A 47 7.38 -2.52 4.75
N ASP A 48 7.33 -1.19 4.70
CA ASP A 48 7.29 -0.48 3.44
C ASP A 48 8.60 -0.69 2.68
N GLU A 49 8.50 -1.05 1.40
CA GLU A 49 9.68 -1.34 0.62
C GLU A 49 9.44 -1.11 -0.87
N ALA A 50 10.51 -0.83 -1.58
CA ALA A 50 10.46 -0.70 -3.04
C ALA A 50 10.34 -2.08 -3.66
N LEU A 51 9.60 -2.16 -4.74
CA LEU A 51 9.42 -3.41 -5.46
C LEU A 51 10.34 -3.47 -6.66
N SER A 52 10.52 -4.68 -7.20
CA SER A 52 11.40 -4.89 -8.34
C SER A 52 10.66 -5.69 -9.40
N GLY A 53 11.38 -6.02 -10.49
CA GLY A 53 10.78 -6.77 -11.57
C GLY A 53 9.71 -5.96 -12.27
N LYS A 54 8.62 -6.58 -12.59
CA LYS A 54 7.54 -5.89 -13.30
C LYS A 54 6.87 -4.82 -12.45
N TRP A 55 7.13 -4.82 -11.15
CA TRP A 55 6.59 -3.81 -10.24
C TRP A 55 7.60 -2.71 -9.96
N LYS A 56 8.68 -2.66 -10.71
CA LYS A 56 9.68 -1.60 -10.52
C LYS A 56 9.02 -0.23 -10.62
N GLY A 57 9.36 0.64 -9.67
CA GLY A 57 8.77 1.97 -9.60
C GLY A 57 7.63 2.04 -8.61
N TYR A 58 7.18 0.90 -8.13
CA TYR A 58 6.13 0.82 -7.12
C TYR A 58 6.73 0.46 -5.77
N ARG A 59 5.98 0.72 -4.71
CA ARG A 59 6.35 0.33 -3.36
C ARG A 59 5.20 -0.44 -2.76
N SER A 60 5.46 -1.16 -1.68
CA SER A 60 4.38 -1.85 -0.98
C SER A 60 4.51 -1.67 0.52
N SER A 61 3.35 -1.60 1.17
CA SER A 61 3.24 -1.61 2.62
C SER A 61 2.42 -2.82 3.00
N ARG A 62 2.78 -3.47 4.10
CA ARG A 62 2.06 -4.66 4.56
C ARG A 62 0.89 -4.25 5.44
N LEU A 63 -0.32 -4.76 5.14
CA LEU A 63 -1.47 -4.56 6.00
C LEU A 63 -1.62 -5.75 6.96
N ASN A 64 -1.35 -6.96 6.46
CA ASN A 64 -1.19 -8.14 7.28
C ASN A 64 -0.40 -9.14 6.44
N LEU A 65 -0.37 -10.41 6.81
CA LEU A 65 0.44 -11.38 6.08
C LEU A 65 0.00 -11.58 4.65
N GLN A 66 -1.27 -11.31 4.35
CA GLN A 66 -1.82 -11.58 3.03
C GLN A 66 -2.19 -10.34 2.23
N TYR A 67 -2.38 -9.20 2.88
CA TYR A 67 -2.81 -8.00 2.18
C TYR A 67 -1.71 -6.96 2.18
N ARG A 68 -1.50 -6.35 1.03
CA ARG A 68 -0.50 -5.31 0.85
C ARG A 68 -1.09 -4.14 0.09
N VAL A 69 -0.64 -2.94 0.44
CA VAL A 69 -0.94 -1.76 -0.35
C VAL A 69 0.22 -1.60 -1.32
N ILE A 70 -0.08 -1.62 -2.61
CA ILE A 70 0.93 -1.36 -3.62
C ILE A 70 0.66 0.03 -4.15
N TYR A 71 1.68 0.87 -4.14
CA TYR A 71 1.45 2.25 -4.52
C TYR A 71 2.63 2.80 -5.31
N LYS A 72 2.35 3.85 -6.04
CA LYS A 72 3.35 4.56 -6.83
C LYS A 72 3.27 6.03 -6.48
N ILE A 73 4.43 6.65 -6.31
CA ILE A 73 4.52 8.08 -6.00
C ILE A 73 4.71 8.82 -7.31
N GLN A 74 3.88 9.82 -7.53
CA GLN A 74 3.96 10.62 -8.74
C GLN A 74 3.66 12.06 -8.37
N ASP A 75 4.72 12.88 -8.33
CA ASP A 75 4.63 14.25 -7.82
C ASP A 75 4.12 14.20 -6.38
N ASN A 76 3.04 14.91 -6.07
CA ASN A 76 2.46 14.86 -4.72
C ASN A 76 1.25 13.97 -4.65
N GLU A 77 1.19 12.98 -5.53
CA GLU A 77 0.07 12.06 -5.61
C GLU A 77 0.51 10.64 -5.34
N ILE A 78 -0.38 9.89 -4.73
CA ILE A 78 -0.16 8.48 -4.47
C ILE A 78 -1.21 7.70 -5.22
N LEU A 79 -0.75 6.84 -6.12
CA LEU A 79 -1.64 5.95 -6.88
C LEU A 79 -1.63 4.60 -6.19
N VAL A 80 -2.79 4.12 -5.80
CA VAL A 80 -2.89 2.98 -4.90
C VAL A 80 -3.60 1.79 -5.52
N LEU A 81 -3.02 0.61 -5.30
CA LEU A 81 -3.66 -0.68 -5.50
C LEU A 81 -3.57 -1.42 -4.18
N VAL A 82 -4.58 -2.23 -3.87
CA VAL A 82 -4.53 -3.13 -2.73
C VAL A 82 -4.62 -4.54 -3.26
N GLU A 83 -3.68 -5.37 -2.87
CA GLU A 83 -3.59 -6.71 -3.38
C GLU A 83 -3.58 -7.73 -2.26
N ASN A 84 -4.11 -8.89 -2.56
CA ASN A 84 -4.07 -10.03 -1.67
C ASN A 84 -2.95 -10.95 -2.14
N GLY A 85 -1.85 -10.90 -1.43
CA GLY A 85 -0.69 -11.70 -1.77
C GLY A 85 0.43 -11.46 -0.80
N THR A 86 1.45 -12.31 -0.84
CA THR A 86 2.58 -12.16 0.05
C THR A 86 3.65 -11.29 -0.59
N ALA A 87 4.61 -10.84 0.22
CA ALA A 87 5.73 -10.07 -0.30
C ALA A 87 6.48 -10.86 -1.36
N HIS A 88 6.54 -12.16 -1.19
CA HIS A 88 7.24 -13.02 -2.12
C HIS A 88 6.63 -12.92 -3.52
N ASP A 89 5.30 -12.80 -3.61
CA ASP A 89 4.61 -12.75 -4.90
C ASP A 89 4.98 -11.52 -5.70
N TYR A 90 5.37 -10.44 -5.04
CA TYR A 90 5.66 -9.18 -5.71
C TYR A 90 7.15 -8.96 -5.93
N ARG A 91 8.00 -9.71 -5.27
CA ARG A 91 9.44 -9.60 -5.46
C ARG A 91 9.93 -10.50 -6.58
N ARG A 92 9.22 -11.55 -6.87
CA ARG A 92 9.62 -12.48 -7.92
C ARG A 92 9.53 -11.79 -9.23
N LYS A 93 10.51 -12.04 -10.04
CA LYS A 93 10.53 -11.38 -11.27
C LYS A 93 10.12 -12.18 -12.34
#